data_09ebf1606739c63e4e2aec903c1d41c6
#
_entry.id   09ebf1606739c63e4e2aec903c1d41c6
#
_cell.length_a   1.000
_cell.length_b   1.000
_cell.length_c   1.000
_cell.angle_alpha   90.00
_cell.angle_beta   90.00
_cell.angle_gamma   90.00
#
_symmetry.space_group_name_H-M   'P 1'
#
loop_
_entity.id
_entity.type
_entity.pdbx_description
1 polymer ?
#
loop_
_entity_poly.entity_id
_entity_poly.type
_entity_poly.pdbx_seq_one_letter_code
_entity_poly.pdbx_strand_id
1 'polypeptide(L)'
;MKKLLLSITAVYGIFCLSQQLTALDVQNTSLTKEQKIVAVTILAEARGEGEAGMYAVGACIAQRAFERKKTPSEVCLKKWQFSCWNGKKLKDLEHLLKVPQAKYAITVAKNVKTLSREYVGYANHYHATWMKKLPYWAKGQKPVKTIGQHVFYKL
;
A
#
# COMPACT_ATOMS: atom_id res chain seq x y z
N MET A 1 59.91 -16.67 8.43
CA MET A 1 58.59 -16.79 7.84
C MET A 1 57.49 -16.56 8.87
N LYS A 2 57.25 -15.31 9.26
CA LYS A 2 56.14 -14.88 10.18
C LYS A 2 55.76 -13.44 9.87
N LYS A 3 55.07 -13.19 8.77
CA LYS A 3 54.40 -11.89 8.49
C LYS A 3 53.44 -12.11 7.32
N LEU A 4 52.29 -12.76 7.53
CA LEU A 4 51.14 -12.65 6.59
C LEU A 4 49.85 -13.23 7.16
N LEU A 5 49.44 -12.82 8.37
CA LEU A 5 48.17 -13.29 8.95
C LEU A 5 47.33 -12.20 9.66
N LEU A 6 47.69 -10.91 9.49
CA LEU A 6 47.03 -9.81 10.21
C LEU A 6 46.18 -8.87 9.35
N SER A 7 45.91 -9.18 8.06
CA SER A 7 45.18 -8.24 7.18
C SER A 7 43.77 -8.69 6.77
N ILE A 8 43.36 -9.91 7.07
CA ILE A 8 42.05 -10.42 6.58
C ILE A 8 40.91 -10.15 7.57
N THR A 9 41.17 -10.11 8.86
CA THR A 9 40.14 -9.92 9.89
C THR A 9 39.63 -8.46 9.97
N ALA A 10 40.46 -7.49 9.64
CA ALA A 10 40.08 -6.06 9.69
C ALA A 10 39.10 -5.65 8.55
N VAL A 11 39.24 -6.28 7.35
CA VAL A 11 38.44 -5.93 6.19
C VAL A 11 36.99 -6.49 6.33
N TYR A 12 36.83 -7.68 6.91
CA TYR A 12 35.51 -8.25 7.15
C TYR A 12 34.70 -7.50 8.22
N GLY A 13 35.37 -6.96 9.25
CA GLY A 13 34.70 -6.18 10.30
C GLY A 13 34.14 -4.86 9.81
N ILE A 14 34.83 -4.17 8.93
CA ILE A 14 34.41 -2.87 8.38
C ILE A 14 33.24 -3.07 7.39
N PHE A 15 33.27 -4.13 6.59
CA PHE A 15 32.21 -4.43 5.62
C PHE A 15 30.88 -4.83 6.32
N CYS A 16 30.97 -5.57 7.43
CA CYS A 16 29.78 -5.95 8.21
C CYS A 16 29.15 -4.76 8.93
N LEU A 17 29.96 -3.84 9.47
CA LEU A 17 29.48 -2.60 10.12
C LEU A 17 28.82 -1.63 9.13
N SER A 18 29.32 -1.52 7.90
CA SER A 18 28.71 -0.66 6.88
C SER A 18 27.35 -1.20 6.41
N GLN A 19 27.18 -2.51 6.31
CA GLN A 19 25.89 -3.12 5.96
C GLN A 19 24.86 -3.00 7.10
N GLN A 20 25.28 -3.05 8.36
CA GLN A 20 24.37 -2.83 9.50
C GLN A 20 23.93 -1.37 9.61
N LEU A 21 24.80 -0.39 9.32
CA LEU A 21 24.44 1.02 9.29
C LEU A 21 23.42 1.34 8.18
N THR A 22 23.56 0.76 6.99
CA THR A 22 22.59 0.95 5.90
C THR A 22 21.24 0.28 6.19
N ALA A 23 21.22 -0.84 6.92
CA ALA A 23 19.97 -1.50 7.32
C ALA A 23 19.22 -0.73 8.42
N LEU A 24 19.93 -0.02 9.31
CA LEU A 24 19.34 0.82 10.35
C LEU A 24 18.79 2.13 9.79
N ASP A 25 19.39 2.71 8.75
CA ASP A 25 18.92 3.94 8.09
C ASP A 25 17.64 3.72 7.29
N VAL A 26 17.40 2.51 6.75
CA VAL A 26 16.19 2.18 6.01
C VAL A 26 14.95 2.07 6.91
N GLN A 27 15.13 1.83 8.22
CA GLN A 27 13.99 1.67 9.14
C GLN A 27 13.47 2.97 9.77
N ASN A 28 14.21 4.09 9.69
CA ASN A 28 13.86 5.33 10.38
C ASN A 28 13.46 6.50 9.45
N THR A 29 13.16 6.25 8.18
CA THR A 29 12.64 7.31 7.31
C THR A 29 11.17 7.58 7.65
N SER A 30 10.90 8.79 8.13
CA SER A 30 9.54 9.29 8.33
C SER A 30 8.71 9.11 7.05
N LEU A 31 7.45 8.67 7.21
CA LEU A 31 6.54 8.52 6.07
C LEU A 31 6.36 9.85 5.35
N THR A 32 6.48 9.84 4.03
CA THR A 32 6.11 11.00 3.22
C THR A 32 4.60 11.26 3.32
N LYS A 33 4.17 12.47 3.00
CA LYS A 33 2.74 12.81 2.96
C LYS A 33 1.97 11.89 2.00
N GLU A 34 2.54 11.57 0.86
CA GLU A 34 1.94 10.62 -0.11
C GLU A 34 1.75 9.24 0.50
N GLN A 35 2.78 8.69 1.13
CA GLN A 35 2.70 7.38 1.79
C GLN A 35 1.67 7.36 2.91
N LYS A 36 1.57 8.42 3.71
CA LYS A 36 0.53 8.54 4.75
C LYS A 36 -0.87 8.52 4.15
N ILE A 37 -1.13 9.27 3.08
CA ILE A 37 -2.43 9.31 2.40
C ILE A 37 -2.82 7.92 1.89
N VAL A 38 -1.90 7.23 1.22
CA VAL A 38 -2.16 5.88 0.70
C VAL A 38 -2.39 4.88 1.83
N ALA A 39 -1.55 4.88 2.87
CA ALA A 39 -1.70 3.98 4.02
C ALA A 39 -3.03 4.19 4.75
N VAL A 40 -3.39 5.45 5.01
CA VAL A 40 -4.66 5.83 5.64
C VAL A 40 -5.85 5.38 4.79
N THR A 41 -5.77 5.53 3.46
CA THR A 41 -6.82 5.04 2.55
C THR A 41 -6.99 3.53 2.66
N ILE A 42 -5.89 2.77 2.58
CA ILE A 42 -5.90 1.30 2.70
C ILE A 42 -6.50 0.87 4.05
N LEU A 43 -6.11 1.52 5.15
CA LEU A 43 -6.64 1.23 6.48
C LEU A 43 -8.13 1.54 6.60
N ALA A 44 -8.56 2.67 6.07
CA ALA A 44 -9.97 3.07 6.12
C ALA A 44 -10.87 2.08 5.34
N GLU A 45 -10.37 1.59 4.20
CA GLU A 45 -11.12 0.71 3.31
C GLU A 45 -11.05 -0.77 3.71
N ALA A 46 -9.90 -1.25 4.22
CA ALA A 46 -9.64 -2.69 4.30
C ALA A 46 -8.94 -3.18 5.58
N ARG A 47 -8.83 -2.39 6.66
CA ARG A 47 -8.17 -2.89 7.89
C ARG A 47 -8.84 -4.11 8.52
N GLY A 48 -10.13 -4.33 8.28
CA GLY A 48 -10.88 -5.49 8.72
C GLY A 48 -10.78 -6.72 7.80
N GLU A 49 -10.17 -6.57 6.62
CA GLU A 49 -10.08 -7.59 5.58
C GLU A 49 -8.76 -8.39 5.63
N GLY A 50 -7.92 -8.14 6.64
CA GLY A 50 -6.58 -8.73 6.73
C GLY A 50 -5.62 -8.20 5.67
N GLU A 51 -4.44 -8.83 5.59
CA GLU A 51 -3.37 -8.41 4.68
C GLU A 51 -3.76 -8.53 3.20
N ALA A 52 -4.47 -9.60 2.84
CA ALA A 52 -4.92 -9.83 1.46
C ALA A 52 -5.86 -8.71 0.97
N GLY A 53 -6.81 -8.28 1.79
CA GLY A 53 -7.73 -7.18 1.46
C GLY A 53 -7.02 -5.84 1.39
N MET A 54 -6.11 -5.56 2.32
CA MET A 54 -5.30 -4.34 2.30
C MET A 54 -4.39 -4.28 1.07
N TYR A 55 -3.76 -5.41 0.70
CA TYR A 55 -2.97 -5.49 -0.54
C TYR A 55 -3.84 -5.24 -1.77
N ALA A 56 -5.03 -5.84 -1.83
CA ALA A 56 -5.94 -5.69 -2.95
C ALA A 56 -6.38 -4.24 -3.16
N VAL A 57 -6.70 -3.51 -2.09
CA VAL A 57 -7.00 -2.07 -2.18
C VAL A 57 -5.78 -1.29 -2.67
N GLY A 58 -4.58 -1.58 -2.15
CA GLY A 58 -3.33 -0.99 -2.64
C GLY A 58 -3.08 -1.24 -4.13
N ALA A 59 -3.28 -2.48 -4.61
CA ALA A 59 -3.13 -2.86 -6.01
C ALA A 59 -4.16 -2.15 -6.91
N CYS A 60 -5.40 -1.96 -6.44
CA CYS A 60 -6.42 -1.19 -7.14
C CYS A 60 -6.05 0.31 -7.22
N ILE A 61 -5.47 0.89 -6.15
CA ILE A 61 -4.91 2.26 -6.18
C ILE A 61 -3.81 2.35 -7.23
N ALA A 62 -2.88 1.38 -7.25
CA ALA A 62 -1.79 1.32 -8.23
C ALA A 62 -2.32 1.23 -9.68
N GLN A 63 -3.36 0.42 -9.93
CA GLN A 63 -4.00 0.31 -11.24
C GLN A 63 -4.61 1.63 -11.69
N ARG A 64 -5.37 2.29 -10.81
CA ARG A 64 -5.95 3.62 -11.10
C ARG A 64 -4.90 4.69 -11.36
N ALA A 65 -3.79 4.66 -10.60
CA ALA A 65 -2.68 5.60 -10.77
C ALA A 65 -2.01 5.42 -12.15
N PHE A 66 -1.80 4.16 -12.55
CA PHE A 66 -1.24 3.82 -13.86
C PHE A 66 -2.15 4.28 -15.01
N GLU A 67 -3.43 3.91 -15.00
CA GLU A 67 -4.38 4.25 -16.06
C GLU A 67 -4.58 5.76 -16.22
N ARG A 68 -4.62 6.48 -15.10
CA ARG A 68 -4.93 7.92 -15.08
C ARG A 68 -3.70 8.80 -15.18
N LYS A 69 -2.50 8.23 -15.20
CA LYS A 69 -1.22 8.95 -15.16
C LYS A 69 -1.17 9.94 -13.98
N LYS A 70 -1.60 9.48 -12.79
CA LYS A 70 -1.69 10.23 -11.54
C LYS A 70 -0.82 9.59 -10.47
N THR A 71 -0.44 10.37 -9.46
CA THR A 71 0.18 9.77 -8.27
C THR A 71 -0.85 8.96 -7.47
N PRO A 72 -0.41 7.95 -6.69
CA PRO A 72 -1.32 7.19 -5.82
C PRO A 72 -2.10 8.08 -4.84
N SER A 73 -1.46 9.13 -4.31
CA SER A 73 -2.14 10.08 -3.40
C SER A 73 -3.21 10.92 -4.10
N GLU A 74 -2.97 11.37 -5.34
CA GLU A 74 -3.99 12.05 -6.14
C GLU A 74 -5.20 11.15 -6.43
N VAL A 75 -4.94 9.85 -6.68
CA VAL A 75 -6.02 8.85 -6.83
C VAL A 75 -6.82 8.72 -5.55
N CYS A 76 -6.15 8.62 -4.40
CA CYS A 76 -6.81 8.51 -3.09
C CYS A 76 -7.67 9.74 -2.77
N LEU A 77 -7.17 10.94 -3.06
CA LEU A 77 -7.83 12.20 -2.74
C LEU A 77 -8.85 12.66 -3.80
N LYS A 78 -8.99 11.94 -4.90
CA LYS A 78 -9.99 12.29 -5.91
C LYS A 78 -11.39 12.24 -5.30
N LYS A 79 -12.14 13.33 -5.45
CA LYS A 79 -13.51 13.47 -4.93
C LYS A 79 -14.36 12.25 -5.29
N TRP A 80 -15.09 11.72 -4.31
CA TRP A 80 -15.97 10.54 -4.41
C TRP A 80 -15.28 9.21 -4.74
N GLN A 81 -13.93 9.17 -4.75
CA GLN A 81 -13.20 7.93 -5.03
C GLN A 81 -13.10 7.02 -3.81
N PHE A 82 -12.85 7.59 -2.64
CA PHE A 82 -12.81 6.91 -1.34
C PHE A 82 -13.57 7.72 -0.31
N SER A 83 -14.60 7.13 0.27
CA SER A 83 -15.55 7.82 1.16
C SER A 83 -14.91 8.37 2.42
N CYS A 84 -13.82 7.75 2.87
CA CYS A 84 -13.09 8.19 4.06
C CYS A 84 -12.56 9.62 3.97
N TRP A 85 -12.35 10.15 2.75
CA TRP A 85 -11.86 11.50 2.51
C TRP A 85 -12.97 12.57 2.39
N ASN A 86 -14.24 12.16 2.36
CA ASN A 86 -15.34 13.11 2.21
C ASN A 86 -15.41 14.06 3.41
N GLY A 87 -15.14 15.35 3.16
CA GLY A 87 -15.11 16.40 4.19
C GLY A 87 -13.96 16.32 5.19
N LYS A 88 -12.95 15.45 4.95
CA LYS A 88 -11.82 15.22 5.87
C LYS A 88 -10.48 15.56 5.24
N LYS A 89 -9.52 15.91 6.09
CA LYS A 89 -8.12 16.13 5.77
C LYS A 89 -7.26 15.02 6.40
N LEU A 90 -6.01 14.91 6.01
CA LEU A 90 -5.09 13.88 6.52
C LEU A 90 -5.03 13.90 8.06
N LYS A 91 -4.93 15.06 8.69
CA LYS A 91 -4.90 15.20 10.16
C LYS A 91 -6.08 14.53 10.88
N ASP A 92 -7.24 14.48 10.23
CA ASP A 92 -8.47 13.93 10.81
C ASP A 92 -8.47 12.40 10.81
N LEU A 93 -7.59 11.79 10.00
CA LEU A 93 -7.49 10.35 9.77
C LEU A 93 -6.13 9.76 10.20
N GLU A 94 -5.13 10.56 10.59
CA GLU A 94 -3.80 10.08 10.99
C GLU A 94 -3.83 9.11 12.18
N HIS A 95 -4.88 9.16 13.01
CA HIS A 95 -5.07 8.19 14.08
C HIS A 95 -5.10 6.73 13.58
N LEU A 96 -5.52 6.48 12.33
CA LEU A 96 -5.49 5.16 11.71
C LEU A 96 -4.06 4.60 11.58
N LEU A 97 -3.04 5.44 11.52
CA LEU A 97 -1.63 4.98 11.47
C LEU A 97 -1.14 4.39 12.81
N LYS A 98 -1.98 4.42 13.85
CA LYS A 98 -1.66 3.86 15.17
C LYS A 98 -2.36 2.52 15.45
N VAL A 99 -3.22 2.03 14.55
CA VAL A 99 -3.88 0.73 14.72
C VAL A 99 -2.91 -0.43 14.44
N PRO A 100 -3.15 -1.64 14.97
CA PRO A 100 -2.25 -2.78 14.77
C PRO A 100 -1.93 -3.09 13.29
N GLN A 101 -2.91 -2.93 12.41
CA GLN A 101 -2.78 -3.19 10.96
C GLN A 101 -1.94 -2.14 10.22
N ALA A 102 -1.62 -1.02 10.87
CA ALA A 102 -0.90 0.09 10.23
C ALA A 102 0.47 -0.32 9.70
N LYS A 103 1.19 -1.21 10.39
CA LYS A 103 2.51 -1.69 9.95
C LYS A 103 2.43 -2.28 8.53
N TYR A 104 1.46 -3.14 8.27
CA TYR A 104 1.28 -3.76 6.95
C TYR A 104 0.81 -2.73 5.91
N ALA A 105 -0.20 -1.91 6.22
CA ALA A 105 -0.69 -0.88 5.32
C ALA A 105 0.40 0.13 4.91
N ILE A 106 1.29 0.49 5.83
CA ILE A 106 2.46 1.34 5.56
C ILE A 106 3.42 0.64 4.59
N THR A 107 3.70 -0.64 4.79
CA THR A 107 4.54 -1.42 3.86
C THR A 107 3.94 -1.43 2.46
N VAL A 108 2.65 -1.68 2.33
CA VAL A 108 1.93 -1.63 1.05
C VAL A 108 2.01 -0.22 0.44
N ALA A 109 1.80 0.83 1.22
CA ALA A 109 1.85 2.21 0.74
C ALA A 109 3.25 2.65 0.27
N LYS A 110 4.32 2.22 0.96
CA LYS A 110 5.71 2.47 0.53
C LYS A 110 6.01 1.84 -0.82
N ASN A 111 5.41 0.71 -1.12
CA ASN A 111 5.63 -0.07 -2.34
C ASN A 111 4.49 0.06 -3.38
N VAL A 112 3.55 1.00 -3.21
CA VAL A 112 2.32 1.07 -4.01
C VAL A 112 2.55 1.12 -5.51
N LYS A 113 3.63 1.73 -5.98
CA LYS A 113 3.97 1.86 -7.41
C LYS A 113 4.44 0.55 -8.05
N THR A 114 4.92 -0.40 -7.25
CA THR A 114 5.48 -1.69 -7.68
C THR A 114 4.60 -2.90 -7.32
N LEU A 115 3.43 -2.67 -6.72
CA LEU A 115 2.49 -3.74 -6.40
C LEU A 115 2.03 -4.47 -7.66
N SER A 116 1.82 -5.79 -7.55
CA SER A 116 1.23 -6.57 -8.62
C SER A 116 -0.23 -6.16 -8.85
N ARG A 117 -0.48 -5.48 -9.96
CA ARG A 117 -1.84 -5.11 -10.39
C ARG A 117 -2.63 -6.32 -10.88
N GLU A 118 -1.93 -7.37 -11.31
CA GLU A 118 -2.51 -8.66 -11.65
C GLU A 118 -3.17 -9.35 -10.45
N TYR A 119 -2.68 -9.08 -9.23
CA TYR A 119 -3.27 -9.62 -8.02
C TYR A 119 -4.79 -9.36 -7.91
N VAL A 120 -5.25 -8.23 -8.41
CA VAL A 120 -6.68 -7.86 -8.49
C VAL A 120 -7.25 -8.01 -9.92
N GLY A 121 -6.56 -8.71 -10.83
CA GLY A 121 -6.98 -8.85 -12.23
C GLY A 121 -7.04 -7.53 -12.99
N TYR A 122 -6.12 -6.60 -12.68
CA TYR A 122 -6.09 -5.24 -13.24
C TYR A 122 -7.37 -4.43 -12.97
N ALA A 123 -8.06 -4.75 -11.87
CA ALA A 123 -9.29 -4.07 -11.49
C ALA A 123 -9.01 -2.61 -11.09
N ASN A 124 -9.90 -1.73 -11.53
CA ASN A 124 -9.90 -0.31 -11.19
C ASN A 124 -11.15 0.12 -10.40
N HIS A 125 -12.09 -0.81 -10.17
CA HIS A 125 -13.29 -0.62 -9.35
C HIS A 125 -13.50 -1.80 -8.41
N TYR A 126 -14.08 -1.55 -7.25
CA TYR A 126 -14.56 -2.58 -6.34
C TYR A 126 -15.75 -2.09 -5.52
N HIS A 127 -16.54 -3.02 -5.02
CA HIS A 127 -17.57 -2.78 -4.01
C HIS A 127 -17.56 -3.91 -2.97
N ALA A 128 -18.19 -3.68 -1.82
CA ALA A 128 -18.30 -4.69 -0.79
C ALA A 128 -19.34 -5.75 -1.13
N THR A 129 -19.08 -7.03 -0.82
CA THR A 129 -19.99 -8.17 -1.09
C THR A 129 -21.36 -8.01 -0.41
N TRP A 130 -21.40 -7.35 0.75
CA TRP A 130 -22.62 -7.16 1.54
C TRP A 130 -23.51 -6.01 1.05
N MET A 131 -23.13 -5.29 -0.03
CA MET A 131 -23.98 -4.23 -0.59
C MET A 131 -25.27 -4.82 -1.18
N LYS A 132 -26.42 -4.50 -0.59
CA LYS A 132 -27.73 -4.93 -1.06
C LYS A 132 -28.08 -4.37 -2.45
N LYS A 133 -27.60 -3.17 -2.77
CA LYS A 133 -27.83 -2.50 -4.07
C LYS A 133 -26.49 -2.27 -4.75
N LEU A 134 -26.28 -2.91 -5.88
CA LEU A 134 -25.06 -2.75 -6.66
C LEU A 134 -24.90 -1.29 -7.12
N PRO A 135 -23.67 -0.77 -7.12
CA PRO A 135 -23.36 0.50 -7.75
C PRO A 135 -23.77 0.47 -9.23
N TYR A 136 -24.19 1.61 -9.77
CA TYR A 136 -24.67 1.69 -11.17
C TYR A 136 -23.61 1.18 -12.18
N TRP A 137 -22.34 1.44 -11.91
CA TRP A 137 -21.22 1.02 -12.77
C TRP A 137 -20.97 -0.50 -12.73
N ALA A 138 -21.41 -1.21 -11.69
CA ALA A 138 -21.26 -2.67 -11.58
C ALA A 138 -22.39 -3.45 -12.26
N LYS A 139 -23.50 -2.78 -12.58
CA LYS A 139 -24.66 -3.44 -13.21
C LYS A 139 -24.30 -3.97 -14.60
N GLY A 140 -24.54 -5.27 -14.82
CA GLY A 140 -24.22 -5.94 -16.07
C GLY A 140 -22.74 -6.23 -16.31
N GLN A 141 -21.85 -5.80 -15.40
CA GLN A 141 -20.44 -6.08 -15.49
C GLN A 141 -20.09 -7.42 -14.86
N LYS A 142 -19.09 -8.10 -15.42
CA LYS A 142 -18.54 -9.34 -14.84
C LYS A 142 -17.39 -8.99 -13.89
N PRO A 143 -17.41 -9.46 -12.63
CA PRO A 143 -16.30 -9.29 -11.74
C PRO A 143 -15.07 -10.07 -12.23
N VAL A 144 -13.88 -9.53 -12.02
CA VAL A 144 -12.62 -10.21 -12.35
C VAL A 144 -12.06 -10.99 -11.17
N LYS A 145 -12.40 -10.57 -9.93
CA LYS A 145 -11.93 -11.24 -8.71
C LYS A 145 -12.78 -10.87 -7.50
N THR A 146 -12.80 -11.78 -6.51
CA THR A 146 -13.30 -11.49 -5.15
C THR A 146 -12.17 -11.79 -4.16
N ILE A 147 -11.85 -10.84 -3.29
CA ILE A 147 -10.83 -10.96 -2.25
C ILE A 147 -11.42 -10.42 -0.96
N GLY A 148 -11.49 -11.26 0.08
CA GLY A 148 -12.20 -10.91 1.32
C GLY A 148 -13.65 -10.52 1.00
N GLN A 149 -14.06 -9.38 1.51
CA GLN A 149 -15.42 -8.85 1.27
C GLN A 149 -15.47 -7.82 0.11
N HIS A 150 -14.49 -7.82 -0.78
CA HIS A 150 -14.46 -6.93 -1.95
C HIS A 150 -14.59 -7.70 -3.26
N VAL A 151 -15.49 -7.24 -4.12
CA VAL A 151 -15.68 -7.73 -5.50
C VAL A 151 -15.07 -6.72 -6.46
N PHE A 152 -14.10 -7.16 -7.25
CA PHE A 152 -13.25 -6.33 -8.11
C PHE A 152 -13.70 -6.40 -9.58
N TYR A 153 -13.63 -5.24 -10.27
CA TYR A 153 -14.02 -5.07 -11.66
C TYR A 153 -12.97 -4.28 -12.43
N LYS A 154 -12.77 -4.65 -13.67
CA LYS A 154 -11.98 -3.90 -14.65
C LYS A 154 -12.97 -3.22 -15.61
N LEU A 155 -13.05 -1.89 -15.52
CA LEU A 155 -13.96 -1.05 -16.33
C LEU A 155 -13.16 -0.08 -17.20
#